data_ced9bb7ff37eb2095f627254a0a48ed5
#
_entry.id   ced9bb7ff37eb2095f627254a0a48ed5
#
_cell.length_a   1.000
_cell.length_b   1.000
_cell.length_c   1.000
_cell.angle_alpha   90.00
_cell.angle_beta   90.00
_cell.angle_gamma   90.00
#
_symmetry.space_group_name_H-M   'P 1'
#
loop_
_entity.id
_entity.type
_entity.pdbx_description
1 polymer ?
#
loop_
_entity_poly.entity_id
_entity_poly.type
_entity_poly.pdbx_seq_one_letter_code
_entity_poly.pdbx_strand_id
1 'polypeptide(L)'
;QKQPTTTQKTPPPKQEEKPQPQQKEPPRQKNIHTEQGGKPLTVVGDQKAAKDTVRYHIYYDGTIKRENKNATGFVEFIYYDEQGNQHLLQNERSALFLAYKWSKKNQEATPRETIYLVNQRRHQSYASKNGKISYKWEIRSKDGRFYLSGLSLAAVLGALCSLGHVACVGSGFSTKNGGPGVSVSHLNGINGDFRYFAKNDAHLGGGGIHTTANNFDWDANVRFVEALYKFGYKHFLSSPVKVNGNKLLPHSSSHKDHYHHLHIQGFKPKVIDI
;
A
#
# COMPACT_ATOMS: atom_id res chain seq x y z
N GLN A 1 7.30 -34.20 56.26
CA GLN A 1 6.97 -33.69 54.94
C GLN A 1 7.28 -32.20 54.91
N LYS A 2 8.32 -31.81 54.14
CA LYS A 2 8.71 -30.40 53.95
C LYS A 2 8.19 -29.94 52.59
N GLN A 3 7.38 -28.88 52.57
CA GLN A 3 6.92 -28.19 51.34
C GLN A 3 8.10 -27.37 50.74
N PRO A 4 8.23 -27.28 49.41
CA PRO A 4 9.23 -26.43 48.78
C PRO A 4 8.74 -24.98 48.68
N THR A 5 9.58 -24.06 49.12
CA THR A 5 9.40 -22.61 49.04
C THR A 5 9.65 -22.13 47.60
N THR A 6 8.65 -21.52 46.99
CA THR A 6 8.72 -20.91 45.66
C THR A 6 9.33 -19.52 45.77
N THR A 7 10.53 -19.34 45.24
CA THR A 7 11.21 -18.03 45.14
C THR A 7 10.63 -17.25 43.95
N GLN A 8 9.93 -16.16 44.20
CA GLN A 8 9.51 -15.19 43.20
C GLN A 8 10.73 -14.42 42.68
N LYS A 9 10.98 -14.52 41.37
CA LYS A 9 11.95 -13.68 40.64
C LYS A 9 11.32 -12.32 40.37
N THR A 10 11.95 -11.28 40.91
CA THR A 10 11.65 -9.87 40.60
C THR A 10 12.00 -9.54 39.16
N PRO A 11 11.13 -8.84 38.40
CA PRO A 11 11.44 -8.42 37.02
C PRO A 11 12.53 -7.34 37.02
N PRO A 12 13.36 -7.27 35.97
CA PRO A 12 14.41 -6.27 35.84
C PRO A 12 13.83 -4.85 35.65
N PRO A 13 14.55 -3.78 36.07
CA PRO A 13 14.08 -2.42 35.98
C PRO A 13 13.93 -1.99 34.50
N LYS A 14 12.82 -1.29 34.18
CA LYS A 14 12.60 -0.64 32.90
C LYS A 14 13.67 0.41 32.65
N GLN A 15 14.41 0.26 31.56
CA GLN A 15 15.28 1.31 31.05
C GLN A 15 14.41 2.46 30.52
N GLU A 16 14.64 3.67 31.06
CA GLU A 16 14.06 4.91 30.53
C GLU A 16 14.64 5.20 29.14
N GLU A 17 13.79 5.15 28.11
CA GLU A 17 14.15 5.63 26.77
C GLU A 17 14.34 7.16 26.81
N LYS A 18 15.55 7.61 26.48
CA LYS A 18 15.83 9.03 26.24
C LYS A 18 15.01 9.52 25.03
N PRO A 19 14.36 10.70 25.10
CA PRO A 19 13.62 11.24 23.98
C PRO A 19 14.54 11.49 22.78
N GLN A 20 14.19 10.92 21.62
CA GLN A 20 14.84 11.25 20.36
C GLN A 20 14.50 12.70 19.96
N PRO A 21 15.46 13.45 19.38
CA PRO A 21 15.21 14.81 18.91
C PRO A 21 14.10 14.82 17.85
N GLN A 22 13.02 15.54 18.11
CA GLN A 22 11.97 15.80 17.15
C GLN A 22 12.56 16.59 15.97
N GLN A 23 12.63 15.97 14.78
CA GLN A 23 12.87 16.70 13.55
C GLN A 23 11.65 17.61 13.31
N LYS A 24 11.89 18.92 13.31
CA LYS A 24 10.90 19.93 12.95
C LYS A 24 10.42 19.68 11.52
N GLU A 25 9.11 19.49 11.36
CA GLU A 25 8.48 19.48 10.04
C GLU A 25 8.74 20.83 9.33
N PRO A 26 9.05 20.81 8.01
CA PRO A 26 9.16 22.05 7.27
C PRO A 26 7.81 22.80 7.26
N PRO A 27 7.80 24.13 7.23
CA PRO A 27 6.59 24.92 7.34
C PRO A 27 5.60 24.60 6.20
N ARG A 28 4.32 24.45 6.57
CA ARG A 28 3.20 24.25 5.63
C ARG A 28 3.07 25.47 4.73
N GLN A 29 3.40 25.33 3.45
CA GLN A 29 2.99 26.31 2.45
C GLN A 29 1.50 26.12 2.14
N LYS A 30 0.69 27.11 2.52
CA LYS A 30 -0.71 27.21 2.13
C LYS A 30 -0.78 27.61 0.66
N ASN A 31 -1.09 26.69 -0.24
CA ASN A 31 -1.52 27.05 -1.58
C ASN A 31 -3.00 27.47 -1.54
N ILE A 32 -3.24 28.76 -1.55
CA ILE A 32 -4.57 29.36 -1.70
C ILE A 32 -4.91 29.28 -3.20
N HIS A 33 -5.83 28.40 -3.56
CA HIS A 33 -6.48 28.45 -4.88
C HIS A 33 -7.51 29.60 -4.85
N THR A 34 -7.13 30.75 -5.33
CA THR A 34 -8.05 31.82 -5.70
C THR A 34 -8.60 31.53 -7.09
N GLU A 35 -9.91 31.32 -7.19
CA GLU A 35 -10.63 31.35 -8.47
C GLU A 35 -10.54 32.77 -9.05
N GLN A 36 -9.82 32.94 -10.13
CA GLN A 36 -9.93 34.13 -10.99
C GLN A 36 -10.08 33.68 -12.44
N GLY A 37 -11.24 34.08 -12.98
CA GLY A 37 -11.55 34.38 -14.37
C GLY A 37 -10.96 33.54 -15.50
N GLY A 38 -11.73 32.59 -16.03
CA GLY A 38 -11.86 32.38 -17.47
C GLY A 38 -10.64 31.88 -18.28
N LYS A 39 -9.63 31.23 -17.69
CA LYS A 39 -8.64 30.43 -18.46
C LYS A 39 -8.95 28.94 -18.38
N PRO A 40 -8.77 28.18 -19.47
CA PRO A 40 -8.91 26.73 -19.41
C PRO A 40 -8.03 26.20 -18.27
N LEU A 41 -8.62 25.43 -17.34
CA LEU A 41 -7.86 24.72 -16.31
C LEU A 41 -6.81 23.85 -17.00
N THR A 42 -5.55 24.20 -16.91
CA THR A 42 -4.44 23.36 -17.39
C THR A 42 -4.50 22.06 -16.60
N VAL A 43 -4.79 20.97 -17.29
CA VAL A 43 -4.94 19.66 -16.65
C VAL A 43 -3.58 19.28 -16.06
N VAL A 44 -3.52 18.91 -14.80
CA VAL A 44 -2.27 18.68 -14.04
C VAL A 44 -1.31 17.71 -14.75
N GLY A 45 -1.84 16.74 -15.52
CA GLY A 45 -1.07 15.78 -16.30
C GLY A 45 -0.39 16.34 -17.54
N ASP A 46 -0.78 17.53 -18.02
CA ASP A 46 -0.22 18.17 -19.23
C ASP A 46 1.01 19.04 -18.90
N GLN A 47 1.25 19.31 -17.63
CA GLN A 47 2.44 19.99 -17.17
C GLN A 47 3.52 18.98 -16.79
N LYS A 48 4.79 19.25 -17.16
CA LYS A 48 5.92 18.44 -16.71
C LYS A 48 5.98 18.41 -15.18
N ALA A 49 6.30 17.24 -14.62
CA ALA A 49 6.57 17.11 -13.21
C ALA A 49 7.76 18.00 -12.79
N ALA A 50 7.75 18.51 -11.55
CA ALA A 50 8.89 19.22 -11.00
C ALA A 50 10.14 18.31 -11.00
N LYS A 51 11.34 18.88 -11.21
CA LYS A 51 12.60 18.12 -11.35
C LYS A 51 12.92 17.19 -10.16
N ASP A 52 12.43 17.54 -8.97
CA ASP A 52 12.61 16.77 -7.73
C ASP A 52 11.50 15.72 -7.48
N THR A 53 10.56 15.58 -8.43
CA THR A 53 9.35 14.80 -8.26
C THR A 53 9.27 13.67 -9.29
N VAL A 54 9.14 12.42 -8.83
CA VAL A 54 8.71 11.30 -9.66
C VAL A 54 7.20 11.37 -9.83
N ARG A 55 6.70 11.35 -11.06
CA ARG A 55 5.26 11.30 -11.32
C ARG A 55 4.90 9.98 -11.99
N TYR A 56 3.86 9.33 -11.45
CA TYR A 56 3.28 8.11 -12.02
C TYR A 56 1.95 8.44 -12.68
N HIS A 57 1.87 8.21 -14.00
CA HIS A 57 0.65 8.24 -14.79
C HIS A 57 0.11 6.81 -14.88
N ILE A 58 -1.01 6.55 -14.21
CA ILE A 58 -1.58 5.23 -14.01
C ILE A 58 -2.81 5.11 -14.90
N TYR A 59 -2.78 4.25 -15.90
CA TYR A 59 -3.87 4.10 -16.85
C TYR A 59 -4.78 2.94 -16.47
N TYR A 60 -6.06 3.06 -16.75
CA TYR A 60 -7.11 2.06 -16.46
C TYR A 60 -6.79 0.66 -17.00
N ASP A 61 -5.99 0.55 -18.06
CA ASP A 61 -5.57 -0.71 -18.66
C ASP A 61 -4.41 -1.42 -17.92
N GLY A 62 -3.92 -0.87 -16.82
CA GLY A 62 -2.80 -1.38 -16.03
C GLY A 62 -1.42 -0.88 -16.46
N THR A 63 -1.33 -0.04 -17.50
CA THR A 63 -0.08 0.61 -17.89
C THR A 63 0.27 1.73 -16.91
N ILE A 64 1.55 1.81 -16.52
CA ILE A 64 2.07 2.88 -15.68
C ILE A 64 3.20 3.59 -16.45
N LYS A 65 3.04 4.87 -16.74
CA LYS A 65 4.14 5.69 -17.24
C LYS A 65 4.80 6.42 -16.09
N ARG A 66 6.13 6.50 -16.10
CA ARG A 66 6.90 7.12 -15.03
C ARG A 66 7.77 8.26 -15.57
N GLU A 67 7.49 9.45 -15.07
CA GLU A 67 8.21 10.67 -15.37
C GLU A 67 9.25 10.94 -14.27
N ASN A 68 10.44 11.45 -14.64
CA ASN A 68 11.54 11.77 -13.73
C ASN A 68 11.96 10.61 -12.80
N LYS A 69 12.19 9.42 -13.32
CA LYS A 69 12.47 8.20 -12.51
C LYS A 69 13.61 8.33 -11.50
N ASN A 70 14.54 9.26 -11.72
CA ASN A 70 15.70 9.50 -10.87
C ASN A 70 15.49 10.60 -9.82
N ALA A 71 14.31 11.24 -9.78
CA ALA A 71 14.00 12.21 -8.75
C ALA A 71 13.86 11.54 -7.38
N THR A 72 14.33 12.22 -6.33
CA THR A 72 14.47 11.64 -4.99
C THR A 72 13.75 12.43 -3.89
N GLY A 73 13.09 13.54 -4.25
CA GLY A 73 12.42 14.41 -3.28
C GLY A 73 10.99 14.00 -3.01
N PHE A 74 10.19 13.94 -4.06
CA PHE A 74 8.73 13.78 -3.94
C PHE A 74 8.17 12.80 -4.97
N VAL A 75 6.91 12.42 -4.76
CA VAL A 75 6.15 11.58 -5.69
C VAL A 75 4.72 12.11 -5.85
N GLU A 76 4.19 11.94 -7.07
CA GLU A 76 2.81 12.25 -7.45
C GLU A 76 2.18 11.08 -8.20
N PHE A 77 0.84 10.94 -8.07
CA PHE A 77 0.07 9.87 -8.72
C PHE A 77 -1.14 10.46 -9.42
N ILE A 78 -1.26 10.21 -10.73
CA ILE A 78 -2.40 10.60 -11.57
C ILE A 78 -2.99 9.34 -12.18
N TYR A 79 -4.26 9.08 -11.92
CA TYR A 79 -5.00 8.00 -12.55
C TYR A 79 -5.79 8.51 -13.76
N TYR A 80 -5.78 7.73 -14.84
CA TYR A 80 -6.54 7.99 -16.08
C TYR A 80 -7.60 6.90 -16.22
N ASP A 81 -8.88 7.31 -16.16
CA ASP A 81 -9.99 6.38 -16.32
C ASP A 81 -10.21 5.96 -17.79
N GLU A 82 -11.16 5.08 -18.05
CA GLU A 82 -11.46 4.59 -19.40
C GLU A 82 -11.89 5.69 -20.38
N GLN A 83 -12.43 6.79 -19.88
CA GLN A 83 -12.84 7.95 -20.65
C GLN A 83 -11.69 8.96 -20.84
N GLY A 84 -10.50 8.67 -20.29
CA GLY A 84 -9.34 9.56 -20.34
C GLY A 84 -9.38 10.71 -19.33
N ASN A 85 -10.33 10.72 -18.39
CA ASN A 85 -10.34 11.74 -17.35
C ASN A 85 -9.17 11.55 -16.40
N GLN A 86 -8.57 12.66 -15.99
CA GLN A 86 -7.43 12.67 -15.07
C GLN A 86 -7.88 12.84 -13.63
N HIS A 87 -7.33 12.03 -12.76
CA HIS A 87 -7.60 12.03 -11.32
C HIS A 87 -6.29 12.16 -10.56
N LEU A 88 -6.00 13.37 -10.05
CA LEU A 88 -4.88 13.57 -9.12
C LEU A 88 -5.24 12.94 -7.77
N LEU A 89 -4.52 11.88 -7.37
CA LEU A 89 -4.91 11.02 -6.24
C LEU A 89 -4.47 11.57 -4.87
N GLN A 90 -3.87 12.75 -4.84
CA GLN A 90 -3.49 13.47 -3.61
C GLN A 90 -3.57 14.98 -3.81
N ASN A 91 -3.75 15.70 -2.72
CA ASN A 91 -3.79 17.17 -2.75
C ASN A 91 -2.38 17.80 -2.75
N GLU A 92 -1.39 17.09 -2.20
CA GLU A 92 0.00 17.55 -2.07
C GLU A 92 0.96 16.42 -2.45
N ARG A 93 2.13 16.77 -2.99
CA ARG A 93 3.20 15.82 -3.28
C ARG A 93 3.62 15.09 -1.99
N SER A 94 3.82 13.80 -2.06
CA SER A 94 4.32 13.01 -0.95
C SER A 94 5.82 12.91 -0.96
N ALA A 95 6.46 13.09 0.20
CA ALA A 95 7.91 12.93 0.33
C ALA A 95 8.34 11.47 0.08
N LEU A 96 9.49 11.33 -0.57
CA LEU A 96 10.20 10.07 -0.71
C LEU A 96 11.16 9.88 0.48
N PHE A 97 11.18 8.67 1.02
CA PHE A 97 12.05 8.29 2.13
C PHE A 97 13.17 7.38 1.63
N LEU A 98 14.41 7.83 1.80
CA LEU A 98 15.59 7.02 1.48
C LEU A 98 15.69 5.82 2.44
N ALA A 99 15.92 4.65 1.86
CA ALA A 99 16.23 3.42 2.59
C ALA A 99 17.30 2.62 1.84
N TYR A 100 17.89 1.63 2.52
CA TYR A 100 18.74 0.64 1.85
C TYR A 100 17.91 -0.55 1.39
N LYS A 101 18.23 -1.08 0.23
CA LYS A 101 17.55 -2.26 -0.32
C LYS A 101 17.84 -3.48 0.54
N TRP A 102 16.81 -4.20 0.93
CA TRP A 102 16.92 -5.45 1.67
C TRP A 102 17.09 -6.64 0.75
N SER A 103 18.01 -7.52 1.11
CA SER A 103 18.22 -8.81 0.45
C SER A 103 17.27 -9.85 1.05
N LYS A 104 16.49 -10.52 0.19
CA LYS A 104 15.64 -11.64 0.61
C LYS A 104 16.49 -12.82 1.11
N LYS A 105 17.66 -13.05 0.51
CA LYS A 105 18.55 -14.17 0.86
C LYS A 105 19.14 -14.00 2.26
N ASN A 106 19.64 -12.81 2.57
CA ASN A 106 20.37 -12.55 3.82
C ASN A 106 19.48 -11.96 4.92
N GLN A 107 18.23 -11.53 4.58
CA GLN A 107 17.31 -10.85 5.50
C GLN A 107 17.93 -9.61 6.16
N GLU A 108 18.74 -8.86 5.41
CA GLU A 108 19.46 -7.67 5.86
C GLU A 108 19.48 -6.58 4.79
N ALA A 109 19.74 -5.35 5.21
CA ALA A 109 19.91 -4.21 4.33
C ALA A 109 21.27 -4.29 3.59
N THR A 110 21.26 -3.93 2.31
CA THR A 110 22.46 -3.89 1.45
C THR A 110 22.97 -2.45 1.36
N PRO A 111 24.06 -2.06 2.09
CA PRO A 111 24.48 -0.66 2.22
C PRO A 111 24.87 0.06 0.92
N ARG A 112 25.00 -0.67 -0.18
CA ARG A 112 25.41 -0.13 -1.50
C ARG A 112 24.26 0.13 -2.46
N GLU A 113 23.04 -0.32 -2.12
CA GLU A 113 21.85 -0.15 -2.96
C GLU A 113 20.79 0.65 -2.22
N THR A 114 20.47 1.82 -2.72
CA THR A 114 19.42 2.67 -2.15
C THR A 114 18.09 2.48 -2.86
N ILE A 115 17.01 2.64 -2.11
CA ILE A 115 15.63 2.68 -2.60
C ILE A 115 14.91 3.87 -2.00
N TYR A 116 13.80 4.26 -2.63
CA TYR A 116 12.94 5.31 -2.12
C TYR A 116 11.55 4.77 -1.85
N LEU A 117 11.03 5.06 -0.67
CA LEU A 117 9.75 4.57 -0.19
C LEU A 117 8.77 5.70 0.06
N VAL A 118 7.50 5.41 -0.04
CA VAL A 118 6.38 6.34 0.20
C VAL A 118 5.58 5.87 1.40
N ASN A 119 5.21 6.79 2.27
CA ASN A 119 4.30 6.49 3.38
C ASN A 119 2.85 6.44 2.87
N GLN A 120 2.24 5.26 2.85
CA GLN A 120 0.88 5.03 2.40
C GLN A 120 -0.17 5.85 3.18
N ARG A 121 0.09 6.22 4.42
CA ARG A 121 -0.81 7.05 5.22
C ARG A 121 -1.17 8.40 4.60
N ARG A 122 -0.41 8.85 3.60
CA ARG A 122 -0.72 10.05 2.80
C ARG A 122 -1.67 9.77 1.64
N HIS A 123 -2.04 8.49 1.41
CA HIS A 123 -2.85 8.02 0.27
C HIS A 123 -4.02 7.13 0.73
N GLN A 124 -4.59 7.39 1.90
CA GLN A 124 -5.63 6.54 2.50
C GLN A 124 -6.99 6.66 1.85
N SER A 125 -7.25 7.74 1.13
CA SER A 125 -8.55 7.95 0.50
C SER A 125 -8.49 8.88 -0.69
N TYR A 126 -9.40 8.67 -1.61
CA TYR A 126 -9.68 9.54 -2.74
C TYR A 126 -11.17 9.47 -3.09
N ALA A 127 -11.72 10.56 -3.58
CA ALA A 127 -13.04 10.61 -4.19
C ALA A 127 -13.02 11.57 -5.38
N SER A 128 -13.45 11.09 -6.55
CA SER A 128 -13.58 11.92 -7.74
C SER A 128 -14.74 12.90 -7.63
N LYS A 129 -14.62 14.06 -8.25
CA LYS A 129 -15.68 15.10 -8.26
C LYS A 129 -17.00 14.59 -8.86
N ASN A 130 -16.93 13.70 -9.84
CA ASN A 130 -18.11 13.10 -10.49
C ASN A 130 -18.69 11.90 -9.73
N GLY A 131 -18.12 11.54 -8.57
CA GLY A 131 -18.57 10.44 -7.74
C GLY A 131 -18.36 9.03 -8.32
N LYS A 132 -17.69 8.87 -9.46
CA LYS A 132 -17.51 7.55 -10.11
C LYS A 132 -16.40 6.72 -9.50
N ILE A 133 -15.39 7.36 -8.89
CA ILE A 133 -14.23 6.70 -8.32
C ILE A 133 -14.06 7.17 -6.88
N SER A 134 -14.02 6.21 -5.96
CA SER A 134 -13.61 6.48 -4.57
C SER A 134 -12.96 5.26 -3.96
N TYR A 135 -11.92 5.49 -3.16
CA TYR A 135 -11.38 4.43 -2.33
C TYR A 135 -11.12 4.91 -0.90
N LYS A 136 -11.17 3.95 0.04
CA LYS A 136 -10.60 4.06 1.38
C LYS A 136 -9.67 2.88 1.60
N TRP A 137 -8.42 3.16 1.94
CA TRP A 137 -7.41 2.14 2.18
C TRP A 137 -6.59 2.47 3.42
N GLU A 138 -6.88 1.78 4.49
CA GLU A 138 -6.16 1.87 5.75
C GLU A 138 -5.17 0.71 5.87
N ILE A 139 -3.93 0.96 6.31
CA ILE A 139 -3.02 -0.10 6.73
C ILE A 139 -3.02 -0.16 8.26
N ARG A 140 -3.39 -1.31 8.83
CA ARG A 140 -3.37 -1.59 10.26
C ARG A 140 -2.16 -2.44 10.61
N SER A 141 -1.03 -1.79 10.84
CA SER A 141 0.23 -2.42 11.21
C SER A 141 0.70 -1.92 12.58
N LYS A 142 1.02 -2.84 13.48
CA LYS A 142 1.53 -2.51 14.82
C LYS A 142 3.03 -2.19 14.81
N ASP A 143 3.75 -2.65 13.80
CA ASP A 143 5.20 -2.55 13.64
C ASP A 143 5.64 -1.54 12.58
N GLY A 144 4.75 -0.65 12.14
CA GLY A 144 5.10 0.48 11.28
C GLY A 144 5.28 0.13 9.79
N ARG A 145 4.76 -0.98 9.30
CA ARG A 145 4.85 -1.41 7.89
C ARG A 145 3.89 -0.65 6.96
N PHE A 146 4.05 0.67 6.89
CA PHE A 146 3.23 1.58 6.08
C PHE A 146 3.89 2.03 4.79
N TYR A 147 5.07 1.50 4.45
CA TYR A 147 5.90 2.03 3.38
C TYR A 147 5.91 1.12 2.16
N LEU A 148 5.68 1.72 0.98
CA LEU A 148 5.74 1.08 -0.32
C LEU A 148 6.77 1.75 -1.22
N SER A 149 7.29 1.02 -2.21
CA SER A 149 7.94 1.68 -3.34
C SER A 149 6.92 2.53 -4.10
N GLY A 150 7.36 3.62 -4.72
CA GLY A 150 6.45 4.48 -5.49
C GLY A 150 5.70 3.71 -6.58
N LEU A 151 6.37 2.77 -7.23
CA LEU A 151 5.76 1.95 -8.28
C LEU A 151 4.74 0.94 -7.73
N SER A 152 5.02 0.29 -6.60
CA SER A 152 4.06 -0.57 -5.91
C SER A 152 2.83 0.21 -5.47
N LEU A 153 3.03 1.42 -4.92
CA LEU A 153 1.92 2.27 -4.52
C LEU A 153 1.08 2.68 -5.73
N ALA A 154 1.71 3.08 -6.84
CA ALA A 154 1.02 3.40 -8.10
C ALA A 154 0.14 2.23 -8.57
N ALA A 155 0.67 1.01 -8.53
CA ALA A 155 -0.06 -0.20 -8.92
C ALA A 155 -1.27 -0.48 -8.03
N VAL A 156 -1.11 -0.38 -6.70
CA VAL A 156 -2.24 -0.57 -5.77
C VAL A 156 -3.28 0.53 -5.94
N LEU A 157 -2.87 1.79 -6.06
CA LEU A 157 -3.81 2.91 -6.28
C LEU A 157 -4.57 2.75 -7.61
N GLY A 158 -3.89 2.30 -8.67
CA GLY A 158 -4.54 1.98 -9.96
C GLY A 158 -5.57 0.87 -9.82
N ALA A 159 -5.25 -0.21 -9.11
CA ALA A 159 -6.18 -1.29 -8.83
C ALA A 159 -7.42 -0.79 -8.06
N LEU A 160 -7.22 0.01 -6.99
CA LEU A 160 -8.31 0.59 -6.21
C LEU A 160 -9.21 1.51 -7.07
N CYS A 161 -8.63 2.39 -7.87
CA CYS A 161 -9.38 3.28 -8.75
C CYS A 161 -10.18 2.51 -9.82
N SER A 162 -9.62 1.43 -10.38
CA SER A 162 -10.28 0.62 -11.40
C SER A 162 -11.51 -0.15 -10.88
N LEU A 163 -11.64 -0.32 -9.57
CA LEU A 163 -12.82 -0.92 -8.93
C LEU A 163 -14.00 0.04 -8.77
N GLY A 164 -13.82 1.32 -9.04
CA GLY A 164 -14.84 2.36 -8.88
C GLY A 164 -15.03 2.77 -7.43
N HIS A 165 -15.67 1.92 -6.62
CA HIS A 165 -15.87 2.17 -5.20
C HIS A 165 -15.33 0.99 -4.38
N VAL A 166 -14.37 1.27 -3.49
CA VAL A 166 -13.77 0.22 -2.65
C VAL A 166 -13.31 0.77 -1.30
N ALA A 167 -13.54 -0.01 -0.25
CA ALA A 167 -12.92 0.21 1.04
C ALA A 167 -12.17 -1.07 1.45
N CYS A 168 -10.88 -0.97 1.77
CA CYS A 168 -10.05 -2.11 2.10
C CYS A 168 -9.11 -1.83 3.27
N VAL A 169 -8.65 -2.90 3.89
CA VAL A 169 -7.70 -2.85 5.00
C VAL A 169 -6.46 -3.66 4.63
N GLY A 170 -5.30 -2.99 4.63
CA GLY A 170 -4.00 -3.64 4.54
C GLY A 170 -3.49 -4.03 5.94
N SER A 171 -2.73 -5.12 6.02
CA SER A 171 -2.06 -5.55 7.26
C SER A 171 -0.59 -5.16 7.32
N GLY A 172 -0.01 -4.69 6.21
CA GLY A 172 1.33 -4.12 6.15
C GLY A 172 2.09 -4.43 4.86
N PHE A 173 3.06 -3.57 4.56
CA PHE A 173 4.05 -3.73 3.50
C PHE A 173 5.45 -3.75 4.12
N SER A 174 6.29 -2.74 3.91
CA SER A 174 7.58 -2.66 4.59
C SER A 174 7.61 -1.59 5.68
N THR A 175 8.60 -1.66 6.53
CA THR A 175 8.94 -0.58 7.46
C THR A 175 9.62 0.57 6.71
N LYS A 176 9.83 1.71 7.37
CA LYS A 176 10.43 2.92 6.77
C LYS A 176 11.84 2.66 6.20
N ASN A 177 12.57 1.73 6.78
CA ASN A 177 13.92 1.34 6.32
C ASN A 177 13.91 0.25 5.22
N GLY A 178 12.75 -0.14 4.69
CA GLY A 178 12.60 -1.16 3.66
C GLY A 178 12.58 -2.59 4.18
N GLY A 179 12.75 -2.80 5.48
CA GLY A 179 12.75 -4.12 6.10
C GLY A 179 11.34 -4.71 6.28
N PRO A 180 11.27 -6.01 6.55
CA PRO A 180 10.00 -6.76 6.55
C PRO A 180 9.20 -6.60 7.85
N GLY A 181 9.75 -6.01 8.91
CA GLY A 181 9.14 -6.04 10.23
C GLY A 181 8.95 -7.47 10.74
N VAL A 182 7.74 -7.80 11.16
CA VAL A 182 7.38 -9.17 11.62
C VAL A 182 7.16 -10.16 10.48
N SER A 183 7.20 -9.71 9.21
CA SER A 183 7.03 -10.55 8.02
C SER A 183 8.38 -10.90 7.41
N VAL A 184 8.50 -12.07 6.77
CA VAL A 184 9.74 -12.48 6.09
C VAL A 184 9.84 -11.93 4.66
N SER A 185 8.70 -11.66 4.00
CA SER A 185 8.62 -11.37 2.56
C SER A 185 8.28 -9.92 2.20
N HIS A 186 7.93 -9.08 3.18
CA HIS A 186 7.50 -7.70 2.96
C HIS A 186 8.69 -6.75 2.84
N LEU A 187 9.56 -7.00 1.87
CA LEU A 187 10.79 -6.25 1.67
C LEU A 187 10.61 -5.14 0.63
N ASN A 188 11.33 -4.03 0.83
CA ASN A 188 11.48 -2.96 -0.16
C ASN A 188 10.17 -2.29 -0.59
N GLY A 189 9.11 -2.43 0.21
CA GLY A 189 7.79 -1.87 -0.09
C GLY A 189 7.10 -2.49 -1.31
N ILE A 190 7.37 -3.77 -1.61
CA ILE A 190 6.84 -4.43 -2.81
C ILE A 190 5.69 -5.36 -2.44
N ASN A 191 5.94 -6.34 -1.58
CA ASN A 191 4.92 -7.30 -1.15
C ASN A 191 4.14 -6.78 0.05
N GLY A 192 2.92 -7.23 0.20
CA GLY A 192 2.08 -6.82 1.32
C GLY A 192 0.88 -7.73 1.54
N ASP A 193 0.12 -7.42 2.57
CA ASP A 193 -1.05 -8.17 2.97
C ASP A 193 -2.29 -7.29 2.99
N PHE A 194 -3.40 -7.85 2.54
CA PHE A 194 -4.74 -7.27 2.65
C PHE A 194 -5.68 -8.22 3.40
N ARG A 195 -6.61 -7.65 4.18
CA ARG A 195 -7.72 -8.42 4.69
C ARG A 195 -8.63 -8.86 3.55
N TYR A 196 -9.22 -10.03 3.67
CA TYR A 196 -10.27 -10.46 2.75
C TYR A 196 -11.52 -9.60 2.92
N PHE A 197 -12.21 -9.35 1.80
CA PHE A 197 -13.50 -8.68 1.79
C PHE A 197 -14.57 -9.59 2.38
N ALA A 198 -15.47 -8.99 3.13
CA ALA A 198 -16.63 -9.64 3.71
C ALA A 198 -17.91 -8.92 3.32
N LYS A 199 -19.03 -9.65 3.25
CA LYS A 199 -20.36 -9.09 3.06
C LYS A 199 -20.65 -8.06 4.15
N ASN A 200 -21.37 -7.00 3.78
CA ASN A 200 -21.74 -5.89 4.68
C ASN A 200 -20.52 -5.19 5.31
N ASP A 201 -19.38 -5.14 4.59
CA ASP A 201 -18.15 -4.45 4.99
C ASP A 201 -17.59 -4.89 6.36
N ALA A 202 -17.92 -6.10 6.82
CA ALA A 202 -17.47 -6.61 8.13
C ALA A 202 -15.92 -6.65 8.25
N HIS A 203 -15.20 -6.71 7.13
CA HIS A 203 -13.73 -6.67 7.09
C HIS A 203 -13.14 -5.31 7.52
N LEU A 204 -13.93 -4.24 7.52
CA LEU A 204 -13.53 -2.91 7.98
C LEU A 204 -13.52 -2.79 9.51
N GLY A 205 -14.13 -3.77 10.20
CA GLY A 205 -14.14 -3.85 11.66
C GLY A 205 -12.80 -4.22 12.29
N GLY A 206 -12.81 -4.57 13.58
CA GLY A 206 -11.59 -4.86 14.36
C GLY A 206 -10.83 -6.12 13.94
N GLY A 207 -11.54 -7.17 13.51
CA GLY A 207 -10.97 -8.47 13.12
C GLY A 207 -10.81 -8.66 11.62
N GLY A 208 -9.94 -9.58 11.20
CA GLY A 208 -9.88 -10.07 9.82
C GLY A 208 -11.01 -11.05 9.54
N ILE A 209 -11.29 -11.30 8.27
CA ILE A 209 -12.24 -12.32 7.82
C ILE A 209 -11.46 -13.56 7.40
N HIS A 210 -11.90 -14.74 7.87
CA HIS A 210 -11.28 -15.99 7.51
C HIS A 210 -11.90 -16.55 6.22
N THR A 211 -11.12 -17.31 5.46
CA THR A 211 -11.58 -18.01 4.25
C THR A 211 -12.68 -19.05 4.55
N THR A 212 -12.83 -19.42 5.81
CA THR A 212 -13.89 -20.35 6.29
C THR A 212 -15.16 -19.63 6.73
N ALA A 213 -15.18 -18.31 6.80
CA ALA A 213 -16.31 -17.52 7.27
C ALA A 213 -17.48 -17.53 6.27
N ASN A 214 -18.71 -17.66 6.75
CA ASN A 214 -19.91 -17.68 5.91
C ASN A 214 -20.20 -16.32 5.23
N ASN A 215 -19.70 -15.23 5.82
CA ASN A 215 -19.80 -13.88 5.27
C ASN A 215 -18.61 -13.46 4.40
N PHE A 216 -17.73 -14.39 4.01
CA PHE A 216 -16.68 -14.13 3.03
C PHE A 216 -17.32 -13.68 1.71
N ASP A 217 -16.92 -12.53 1.18
CA ASP A 217 -17.41 -12.04 -0.11
C ASP A 217 -16.49 -12.52 -1.24
N TRP A 218 -16.86 -13.65 -1.85
CA TRP A 218 -16.07 -14.26 -2.92
C TRP A 218 -15.90 -13.30 -4.12
N ASP A 219 -16.98 -12.68 -4.59
CA ASP A 219 -16.94 -11.86 -5.79
C ASP A 219 -16.15 -10.57 -5.59
N ALA A 220 -16.25 -9.94 -4.43
CA ALA A 220 -15.43 -8.78 -4.09
C ALA A 220 -13.93 -9.14 -4.04
N ASN A 221 -13.58 -10.27 -3.42
CA ASN A 221 -12.19 -10.74 -3.37
C ASN A 221 -11.65 -11.10 -4.76
N VAL A 222 -12.44 -11.75 -5.62
CA VAL A 222 -12.05 -12.04 -7.02
C VAL A 222 -11.80 -10.75 -7.78
N ARG A 223 -12.74 -9.78 -7.75
CA ARG A 223 -12.54 -8.49 -8.42
C ARG A 223 -11.29 -7.76 -7.94
N PHE A 224 -11.01 -7.81 -6.65
CA PHE A 224 -9.82 -7.18 -6.07
C PHE A 224 -8.53 -7.85 -6.54
N VAL A 225 -8.47 -9.18 -6.55
CA VAL A 225 -7.33 -9.96 -7.05
C VAL A 225 -7.09 -9.67 -8.53
N GLU A 226 -8.15 -9.69 -9.36
CA GLU A 226 -8.05 -9.38 -10.79
C GLU A 226 -7.56 -7.94 -11.04
N ALA A 227 -8.03 -6.97 -10.26
CA ALA A 227 -7.54 -5.60 -10.33
C ALA A 227 -6.04 -5.52 -10.00
N LEU A 228 -5.59 -6.13 -8.90
CA LEU A 228 -4.17 -6.19 -8.54
C LEU A 228 -3.34 -6.92 -9.61
N TYR A 229 -3.86 -8.02 -10.18
CA TYR A 229 -3.21 -8.76 -11.26
C TYR A 229 -3.01 -7.90 -12.51
N LYS A 230 -4.04 -7.14 -12.91
CA LYS A 230 -3.99 -6.20 -14.01
C LYS A 230 -2.86 -5.17 -13.81
N PHE A 231 -2.68 -4.66 -12.59
CA PHE A 231 -1.67 -3.65 -12.25
C PHE A 231 -0.30 -4.21 -11.86
N GLY A 232 -0.08 -5.52 -11.99
CA GLY A 232 1.26 -6.09 -11.95
C GLY A 232 1.57 -7.06 -10.83
N TYR A 233 0.67 -7.32 -9.88
CA TYR A 233 0.84 -8.40 -8.91
C TYR A 233 0.41 -9.73 -9.53
N LYS A 234 1.36 -10.57 -9.88
CA LYS A 234 1.12 -11.76 -10.70
C LYS A 234 0.93 -13.05 -9.90
N HIS A 235 1.11 -13.01 -8.59
CA HIS A 235 0.97 -14.17 -7.73
C HIS A 235 0.47 -13.77 -6.34
N PHE A 236 -0.43 -14.60 -5.80
CA PHE A 236 -1.04 -14.39 -4.49
C PHE A 236 -0.89 -15.65 -3.63
N LEU A 237 -0.90 -15.47 -2.30
CA LEU A 237 -1.06 -16.57 -1.37
C LEU A 237 -2.39 -16.41 -0.65
N SER A 238 -3.19 -17.47 -0.65
CA SER A 238 -4.47 -17.55 0.05
C SER A 238 -4.69 -18.97 0.58
N SER A 239 -5.71 -19.16 1.39
CA SER A 239 -6.20 -20.50 1.73
C SER A 239 -7.49 -20.80 0.95
N PRO A 240 -7.87 -22.08 0.80
CA PRO A 240 -9.14 -22.44 0.16
C PRO A 240 -10.34 -21.77 0.82
N VAL A 241 -11.28 -21.27 0.02
CA VAL A 241 -12.45 -20.51 0.47
C VAL A 241 -13.67 -21.41 0.57
N LYS A 242 -14.19 -21.59 1.78
CA LYS A 242 -15.29 -22.52 2.10
C LYS A 242 -16.57 -22.22 1.33
N VAL A 243 -17.00 -20.96 1.30
CA VAL A 243 -18.26 -20.54 0.65
C VAL A 243 -18.28 -20.76 -0.86
N ASN A 244 -17.12 -21.06 -1.48
CA ASN A 244 -17.00 -21.39 -2.89
C ASN A 244 -16.44 -22.79 -3.12
N GLY A 245 -16.85 -23.76 -2.34
CA GLY A 245 -16.47 -25.16 -2.51
C GLY A 245 -14.98 -25.43 -2.30
N ASN A 246 -14.34 -24.73 -1.37
CA ASN A 246 -12.90 -24.81 -1.08
C ASN A 246 -11.98 -24.47 -2.27
N LYS A 247 -12.40 -23.61 -3.18
CA LYS A 247 -11.56 -23.10 -4.27
C LYS A 247 -10.61 -22.02 -3.78
N LEU A 248 -9.47 -21.90 -4.44
CA LEU A 248 -8.55 -20.77 -4.25
C LEU A 248 -9.03 -19.55 -5.04
N LEU A 249 -8.68 -18.36 -4.57
CA LEU A 249 -8.82 -17.14 -5.37
C LEU A 249 -7.98 -17.22 -6.65
N PRO A 250 -8.34 -16.51 -7.72
CA PRO A 250 -7.57 -16.50 -8.96
C PRO A 250 -6.09 -16.17 -8.72
N HIS A 251 -5.20 -16.72 -9.55
CA HIS A 251 -3.77 -16.45 -9.52
C HIS A 251 -3.08 -16.76 -8.18
N SER A 252 -3.74 -17.53 -7.29
CA SER A 252 -3.26 -17.85 -5.95
C SER A 252 -2.69 -19.26 -5.85
N SER A 253 -1.67 -19.40 -5.00
CA SER A 253 -1.23 -20.69 -4.45
C SER A 253 -1.74 -20.85 -3.03
N SER A 254 -1.99 -22.12 -2.64
CA SER A 254 -2.43 -22.42 -1.28
C SER A 254 -1.31 -22.24 -0.27
N HIS A 255 -1.61 -21.54 0.83
CA HIS A 255 -0.71 -21.47 1.97
C HIS A 255 -1.52 -21.47 3.28
N LYS A 256 -1.15 -22.36 4.21
CA LYS A 256 -1.92 -22.61 5.45
C LYS A 256 -2.10 -21.38 6.33
N ASP A 257 -1.09 -20.50 6.38
CA ASP A 257 -1.08 -19.32 7.25
C ASP A 257 -1.78 -18.10 6.62
N HIS A 258 -2.40 -18.28 5.42
CA HIS A 258 -3.09 -17.20 4.70
C HIS A 258 -4.63 -17.36 4.73
N TYR A 259 -5.16 -18.00 5.77
CA TYR A 259 -6.61 -18.15 5.96
C TYR A 259 -7.32 -16.86 6.41
N HIS A 260 -6.59 -15.86 6.90
CA HIS A 260 -7.12 -14.59 7.42
C HIS A 260 -6.66 -13.33 6.69
N HIS A 261 -5.80 -13.48 5.67
CA HIS A 261 -5.34 -12.39 4.80
C HIS A 261 -4.93 -12.91 3.43
N LEU A 262 -4.98 -12.03 2.44
CA LEU A 262 -4.44 -12.21 1.10
C LEU A 262 -3.03 -11.64 1.07
N HIS A 263 -2.02 -12.45 0.76
CA HIS A 263 -0.66 -11.96 0.50
C HIS A 263 -0.46 -11.68 -0.98
N ILE A 264 0.04 -10.49 -1.31
CA ILE A 264 0.32 -10.08 -2.69
C ILE A 264 1.81 -10.06 -2.96
N GLN A 265 2.22 -10.68 -4.09
CA GLN A 265 3.61 -10.82 -4.49
C GLN A 265 3.77 -10.99 -6.01
N GLY A 266 4.99 -11.29 -6.47
CA GLY A 266 5.24 -11.52 -7.91
C GLY A 266 5.10 -10.24 -8.73
N PHE A 267 5.50 -9.09 -8.19
CA PHE A 267 5.31 -7.78 -8.78
C PHE A 267 6.08 -7.60 -10.10
N LYS A 268 5.34 -7.48 -11.20
CA LYS A 268 5.83 -7.31 -12.58
C LYS A 268 4.90 -6.34 -13.33
N PRO A 269 4.90 -5.05 -13.00
CA PRO A 269 4.04 -4.06 -13.64
C PRO A 269 4.51 -3.74 -15.07
N LYS A 270 3.57 -3.29 -15.91
CA LYS A 270 3.88 -2.72 -17.22
C LYS A 270 4.27 -1.26 -17.05
N VAL A 271 5.58 -0.95 -17.08
CA VAL A 271 6.13 0.39 -16.85
C VAL A 271 6.79 0.93 -18.10
N ILE A 272 6.57 2.22 -18.37
CA ILE A 272 7.19 2.98 -19.45
C ILE A 272 7.79 4.24 -18.83
N ASP A 273 9.10 4.42 -18.94
CA ASP A 273 9.78 5.66 -18.54
C ASP A 273 9.65 6.71 -19.65
N ILE A 274 9.28 7.95 -19.30
CA ILE A 274 9.04 9.07 -20.20
C ILE A 274 9.78 10.34 -19.74
#